data_401441a81c65776988a5409f537675de
#
_entry.id   401441a81c65776988a5409f537675de
#
_cell.length_a   1.000
_cell.length_b   1.000
_cell.length_c   1.000
_cell.angle_alpha   90.00
_cell.angle_beta   90.00
_cell.angle_gamma   90.00
#
_symmetry.space_group_name_H-M   'P 1'
#
loop_
_entity.id
_entity.type
_entity.pdbx_description
1 polymer ?
#
loop_
_entity_poly.entity_id
_entity_poly.type
_entity_poly.pdbx_seq_one_letter_code
_entity_poly.pdbx_strand_id
1 'polypeptide(L)'
;MFGGDKKLGTESYKGVRDFYPEEQAVQNYIFSVWKKVVESWGYAEYDASILEPLELYKSKTNEEIVNEQLYSFKDKGDREVVLRPEMTPTVARMVAGKFNEIPMPARWYSIPNLFRYEKPQRGRLREHWQLNVDMFGSDSPYADAEVIMLANDIMKKFGAKPDDYEIRINSRALMNALYKKLEIPEDKSKIISRIIDKKDKIPAETFKEALEKEVGNAAEELIAILDSKDGVFEMLASTAPAKYLSEVVDILEKSSIQNLKFTPTLTRGFDYYTGMVFELFDTNSENSRSIFGGGRYDNLINDLFG
;
A
#
# COMPACT_ATOMS: atom_id res chain seq x y z
N MET A 1 18.77 44.99 21.54
CA MET A 1 20.00 44.20 21.33
C MET A 1 19.64 43.06 20.38
N PHE A 2 19.94 43.19 19.10
CA PHE A 2 19.83 42.07 18.18
C PHE A 2 21.05 41.18 18.43
N GLY A 3 20.79 39.96 18.85
CA GLY A 3 21.81 38.96 19.15
C GLY A 3 22.71 38.69 17.95
N GLY A 4 24.01 38.48 18.24
CA GLY A 4 25.08 38.34 17.27
C GLY A 4 24.77 37.38 16.12
N ASP A 5 25.35 37.68 14.97
CA ASP A 5 25.26 36.95 13.67
C ASP A 5 25.59 35.47 13.82
N LYS A 6 24.58 34.67 14.24
CA LYS A 6 24.69 33.23 14.17
C LYS A 6 24.57 32.87 12.69
N LYS A 7 25.70 32.53 12.06
CA LYS A 7 25.68 32.03 10.67
C LYS A 7 24.70 30.87 10.58
N LEU A 8 23.86 30.87 9.55
CA LEU A 8 22.96 29.75 9.26
C LEU A 8 23.78 28.52 8.88
N GLY A 9 23.34 27.35 9.31
CA GLY A 9 23.88 26.08 8.84
C GLY A 9 23.54 25.85 7.35
N THR A 10 24.35 25.05 6.69
CA THR A 10 24.15 24.65 5.30
C THR A 10 23.49 23.27 5.16
N GLU A 11 23.19 22.63 6.28
CA GLU A 11 22.56 21.31 6.33
C GLU A 11 21.08 21.39 5.92
N SER A 12 20.61 20.40 5.15
CA SER A 12 19.20 20.23 4.88
C SER A 12 18.42 19.91 6.16
N TYR A 13 17.11 20.15 6.15
CA TYR A 13 16.26 19.82 7.30
C TYR A 13 16.36 18.31 7.65
N LYS A 14 16.34 17.97 8.92
CA LYS A 14 16.47 16.60 9.42
C LYS A 14 15.44 15.65 8.78
N GLY A 15 15.95 14.65 8.07
CA GLY A 15 15.13 13.60 7.45
C GLY A 15 14.67 13.91 6.02
N VAL A 16 15.09 15.04 5.45
CA VAL A 16 15.03 15.32 4.01
C VAL A 16 16.46 15.35 3.45
N ARG A 17 16.60 15.43 2.15
CA ARG A 17 17.90 15.58 1.50
C ARG A 17 17.81 16.48 0.28
N ASP A 18 18.91 17.14 -0.03
CA ASP A 18 19.09 17.84 -1.30
C ASP A 18 19.54 16.85 -2.37
N PHE A 19 19.22 17.15 -3.62
CA PHE A 19 19.68 16.39 -4.78
C PHE A 19 20.60 17.28 -5.60
N TYR A 20 21.90 17.02 -5.52
CA TYR A 20 22.87 17.64 -6.39
C TYR A 20 22.75 17.06 -7.82
N PRO A 21 23.40 17.67 -8.84
CA PRO A 21 23.19 17.27 -10.23
C PRO A 21 23.34 15.77 -10.52
N GLU A 22 24.28 15.10 -9.87
CA GLU A 22 24.53 13.66 -10.03
C GLU A 22 23.39 12.81 -9.44
N GLU A 23 22.94 13.12 -8.21
CA GLU A 23 21.82 12.41 -7.57
C GLU A 23 20.51 12.73 -8.30
N GLN A 24 20.34 13.97 -8.76
CA GLN A 24 19.18 14.37 -9.55
C GLN A 24 19.13 13.63 -10.89
N ALA A 25 20.26 13.36 -11.51
CA ALA A 25 20.30 12.54 -12.73
C ALA A 25 19.84 11.11 -12.49
N VAL A 26 20.20 10.50 -11.36
CA VAL A 26 19.72 9.17 -10.95
C VAL A 26 18.21 9.18 -10.71
N GLN A 27 17.70 10.19 -9.99
CA GLN A 27 16.26 10.33 -9.74
C GLN A 27 15.49 10.49 -11.07
N ASN A 28 15.96 11.33 -11.97
CA ASN A 28 15.36 11.53 -13.28
C ASN A 28 15.36 10.25 -14.12
N TYR A 29 16.42 9.44 -14.04
CA TYR A 29 16.47 8.13 -14.69
C TYR A 29 15.36 7.22 -14.14
N ILE A 30 15.22 7.11 -12.81
CA ILE A 30 14.18 6.31 -12.16
C ILE A 30 12.79 6.77 -12.65
N PHE A 31 12.50 8.05 -12.60
CA PHE A 31 11.21 8.61 -13.04
C PHE A 31 10.97 8.34 -14.53
N SER A 32 12.00 8.43 -15.37
CA SER A 32 11.87 8.14 -16.80
C SER A 32 11.52 6.67 -17.07
N VAL A 33 12.05 5.74 -16.28
CA VAL A 33 11.71 4.31 -16.36
C VAL A 33 10.26 4.10 -15.94
N TRP A 34 9.85 4.66 -14.82
CA TRP A 34 8.46 4.58 -14.32
C TRP A 34 7.49 5.10 -15.37
N LYS A 35 7.68 6.33 -15.87
CA LYS A 35 6.81 6.94 -16.88
C LYS A 35 6.68 6.07 -18.13
N LYS A 36 7.80 5.61 -18.68
CA LYS A 36 7.79 4.75 -19.88
C LYS A 36 6.98 3.47 -19.70
N VAL A 37 7.08 2.84 -18.54
CA VAL A 37 6.32 1.62 -18.26
C VAL A 37 4.84 1.94 -18.13
N VAL A 38 4.44 2.85 -17.24
CA VAL A 38 3.02 3.12 -16.98
C VAL A 38 2.29 3.67 -18.19
N GLU A 39 2.95 4.54 -18.98
CA GLU A 39 2.40 5.07 -20.23
C GLU A 39 2.22 3.98 -21.30
N SER A 40 3.12 2.97 -21.35
CA SER A 40 2.96 1.83 -22.25
C SER A 40 1.75 0.94 -21.91
N TRP A 41 1.27 1.01 -20.66
CA TRP A 41 0.04 0.37 -20.21
C TRP A 41 -1.21 1.26 -20.37
N GLY A 42 -1.05 2.45 -20.95
CA GLY A 42 -2.16 3.37 -21.21
C GLY A 42 -2.59 4.21 -20.01
N TYR A 43 -1.76 4.35 -19.01
CA TYR A 43 -2.03 5.25 -17.88
C TYR A 43 -1.69 6.69 -18.21
N ALA A 44 -2.57 7.62 -17.85
CA ALA A 44 -2.39 9.06 -18.03
C ALA A 44 -1.84 9.74 -16.76
N GLU A 45 -0.91 10.66 -16.95
CA GLU A 45 -0.32 11.41 -15.83
C GLU A 45 -1.32 12.42 -15.25
N TYR A 46 -1.41 12.48 -13.93
CA TYR A 46 -2.10 13.53 -13.19
C TYR A 46 -1.19 14.07 -12.07
N ASP A 47 -1.51 15.24 -11.57
CA ASP A 47 -0.87 15.81 -10.38
C ASP A 47 -1.91 16.56 -9.53
N ALA A 48 -1.56 16.82 -8.29
CA ALA A 48 -2.39 17.56 -7.33
C ALA A 48 -1.52 18.39 -6.39
N SER A 49 -2.15 19.29 -5.65
CA SER A 49 -1.46 20.12 -4.66
C SER A 49 -0.79 19.28 -3.57
N ILE A 50 0.39 19.73 -3.12
CA ILE A 50 1.06 19.18 -1.94
C ILE A 50 0.25 19.43 -0.67
N LEU A 51 -0.48 20.56 -0.63
CA LEU A 51 -1.34 20.95 0.50
C LEU A 51 -2.74 20.42 0.30
N GLU A 52 -3.24 19.74 1.33
CA GLU A 52 -4.60 19.23 1.39
C GLU A 52 -5.25 19.58 2.73
N PRO A 53 -6.60 19.61 2.80
CA PRO A 53 -7.31 19.69 4.07
C PRO A 53 -6.95 18.49 4.97
N LEU A 54 -6.68 18.73 6.25
CA LEU A 54 -6.37 17.68 7.20
C LEU A 54 -7.47 16.60 7.31
N GLU A 55 -8.73 17.00 7.15
CA GLU A 55 -9.89 16.09 7.22
C GLU A 55 -9.85 14.97 6.18
N LEU A 56 -9.27 15.23 5.01
CA LEU A 56 -9.13 14.22 3.95
C LEU A 56 -8.40 12.96 4.42
N TYR A 57 -7.47 13.10 5.36
CA TYR A 57 -6.66 11.99 5.87
C TYR A 57 -7.15 11.41 7.20
N LYS A 58 -7.90 12.18 8.01
CA LYS A 58 -8.36 11.76 9.35
C LYS A 58 -9.26 10.52 9.34
N SER A 59 -10.03 10.30 8.30
CA SER A 59 -11.10 9.30 8.31
C SER A 59 -10.69 7.91 7.80
N LYS A 60 -9.67 7.80 6.97
CA LYS A 60 -9.33 6.55 6.25
C LYS A 60 -7.83 6.24 6.18
N THR A 61 -6.97 7.16 6.56
CA THR A 61 -5.54 6.91 6.71
C THR A 61 -5.30 6.19 8.05
N ASN A 62 -4.26 5.36 8.11
CA ASN A 62 -3.87 4.66 9.34
C ASN A 62 -3.75 5.64 10.52
N GLU A 63 -4.34 5.30 11.67
CA GLU A 63 -4.31 6.11 12.89
C GLU A 63 -2.89 6.54 13.30
N GLU A 64 -1.89 5.67 13.12
CA GLU A 64 -0.48 5.98 13.40
C GLU A 64 0.01 7.12 12.51
N ILE A 65 -0.33 7.08 11.19
CA ILE A 65 0.04 8.15 10.26
C ILE A 65 -0.65 9.45 10.66
N VAL A 66 -1.94 9.40 10.98
CA VAL A 66 -2.72 10.59 11.32
C VAL A 66 -2.25 11.25 12.61
N ASN A 67 -1.97 10.45 13.64
CA ASN A 67 -1.65 10.96 14.97
C ASN A 67 -0.17 11.34 15.14
N GLU A 68 0.74 10.65 14.43
CA GLU A 68 2.18 10.75 14.71
C GLU A 68 3.03 11.22 13.52
N GLN A 69 2.54 11.02 12.28
CA GLN A 69 3.39 11.19 11.10
C GLN A 69 2.98 12.36 10.18
N LEU A 70 1.90 13.07 10.45
CA LEU A 70 1.48 14.18 9.63
C LEU A 70 2.29 15.45 9.88
N TYR A 71 2.65 16.15 8.79
CA TYR A 71 3.04 17.55 8.84
C TYR A 71 1.79 18.42 8.68
N SER A 72 1.14 18.75 9.80
CA SER A 72 -0.08 19.58 9.80
C SER A 72 0.17 20.93 10.47
N PHE A 73 -0.52 21.95 9.99
CA PHE A 73 -0.46 23.30 10.53
C PHE A 73 -1.74 24.07 10.17
N LYS A 74 -1.95 25.23 10.82
CA LYS A 74 -2.99 26.16 10.45
C LYS A 74 -2.46 27.19 9.46
N ASP A 75 -3.21 27.41 8.38
CA ASP A 75 -2.90 28.48 7.45
C ASP A 75 -3.31 29.86 7.99
N LYS A 76 -3.03 30.94 7.24
CA LYS A 76 -3.41 32.30 7.66
C LYS A 76 -4.92 32.53 7.81
N GLY A 77 -5.75 31.65 7.26
CA GLY A 77 -7.20 31.64 7.38
C GLY A 77 -7.72 30.72 8.48
N ASP A 78 -6.84 30.26 9.39
CA ASP A 78 -7.13 29.33 10.51
C ASP A 78 -7.67 27.96 10.06
N ARG A 79 -7.41 27.57 8.81
CA ARG A 79 -7.79 26.26 8.28
C ARG A 79 -6.70 25.24 8.59
N GLU A 80 -7.10 24.04 9.05
CA GLU A 80 -6.19 22.92 9.27
C GLU A 80 -5.79 22.30 7.92
N VAL A 81 -4.51 22.37 7.59
CA VAL A 81 -3.91 21.84 6.37
C VAL A 81 -2.78 20.89 6.67
N VAL A 82 -2.45 20.04 5.71
CA VAL A 82 -1.43 19.01 5.82
C VAL A 82 -0.60 18.94 4.55
N LEU A 83 0.70 18.63 4.69
CA LEU A 83 1.50 18.13 3.58
C LEU A 83 1.10 16.68 3.33
N ARG A 84 0.69 16.35 2.12
CA ARG A 84 0.17 15.01 1.76
C ARG A 84 1.12 13.89 2.18
N PRO A 85 0.68 12.92 3.03
CA PRO A 85 1.50 11.77 3.45
C PRO A 85 1.42 10.60 2.47
N GLU A 86 0.40 10.57 1.63
CA GLU A 86 0.08 9.59 0.59
C GLU A 86 -0.80 10.23 -0.49
N MET A 87 -0.95 9.55 -1.63
CA MET A 87 -1.70 10.12 -2.75
C MET A 87 -3.12 9.57 -2.89
N THR A 88 -3.40 8.40 -2.35
CA THR A 88 -4.68 7.70 -2.56
C THR A 88 -5.91 8.51 -2.15
N PRO A 89 -5.99 9.16 -0.96
CA PRO A 89 -7.12 10.02 -0.63
C PRO A 89 -7.25 11.24 -1.56
N THR A 90 -6.13 11.81 -2.00
CA THR A 90 -6.12 12.94 -2.94
C THR A 90 -6.70 12.54 -4.29
N VAL A 91 -6.27 11.43 -4.88
CA VAL A 91 -6.81 10.99 -6.17
C VAL A 91 -8.27 10.57 -6.04
N ALA A 92 -8.67 9.94 -4.93
CA ALA A 92 -10.07 9.64 -4.65
C ALA A 92 -10.94 10.90 -4.64
N ARG A 93 -10.48 12.00 -4.01
CA ARG A 93 -11.14 13.31 -4.04
C ARG A 93 -11.27 13.87 -5.45
N MET A 94 -10.20 13.75 -6.26
CA MET A 94 -10.20 14.24 -7.64
C MET A 94 -11.20 13.46 -8.51
N VAL A 95 -11.25 12.13 -8.36
CA VAL A 95 -12.22 11.28 -9.07
C VAL A 95 -13.64 11.58 -8.63
N ALA A 96 -13.90 11.69 -7.32
CA ALA A 96 -15.22 12.06 -6.79
C ALA A 96 -15.71 13.39 -7.36
N GLY A 97 -14.83 14.40 -7.40
CA GLY A 97 -15.18 15.75 -7.89
C GLY A 97 -15.54 15.82 -9.37
N LYS A 98 -15.16 14.81 -10.16
CA LYS A 98 -15.42 14.74 -11.62
C LYS A 98 -15.97 13.39 -12.07
N PHE A 99 -16.57 12.63 -11.18
CA PHE A 99 -16.98 11.25 -11.42
C PHE A 99 -17.80 11.07 -12.72
N ASN A 100 -18.75 11.96 -12.97
CA ASN A 100 -19.58 11.90 -14.16
C ASN A 100 -18.91 12.36 -15.48
N GLU A 101 -17.72 12.96 -15.38
CA GLU A 101 -16.95 13.47 -16.53
C GLU A 101 -15.82 12.51 -16.94
N ILE A 102 -15.42 11.60 -16.05
CA ILE A 102 -14.29 10.71 -16.26
C ILE A 102 -14.75 9.43 -16.96
N PRO A 103 -14.21 9.11 -18.17
CA PRO A 103 -14.50 7.85 -18.83
C PRO A 103 -13.89 6.69 -18.03
N MET A 104 -14.69 5.65 -17.77
CA MET A 104 -14.25 4.46 -17.04
C MET A 104 -13.99 3.27 -17.99
N PRO A 105 -13.02 2.39 -17.71
CA PRO A 105 -12.11 2.45 -16.59
C PRO A 105 -11.05 3.55 -16.76
N ALA A 106 -10.83 4.34 -15.73
CA ALA A 106 -9.80 5.38 -15.72
C ALA A 106 -8.47 4.81 -15.22
N ARG A 107 -7.41 5.00 -16.00
CA ARG A 107 -6.04 4.60 -15.69
C ARG A 107 -5.19 5.84 -15.49
N TRP A 108 -4.84 6.12 -14.24
CA TRP A 108 -4.12 7.33 -13.86
C TRP A 108 -2.84 7.00 -13.10
N TYR A 109 -1.80 7.83 -13.29
CA TYR A 109 -0.59 7.74 -12.48
C TYR A 109 -0.05 9.12 -12.10
N SER A 110 0.70 9.19 -11.02
CA SER A 110 1.46 10.37 -10.62
C SER A 110 2.77 9.97 -9.93
N ILE A 111 3.74 10.90 -9.88
CA ILE A 111 5.02 10.72 -9.18
C ILE A 111 5.18 11.86 -8.16
N PRO A 112 4.31 11.91 -7.14
CA PRO A 112 4.34 12.94 -6.13
C PRO A 112 5.50 12.79 -5.15
N ASN A 113 5.98 13.91 -4.59
CA ASN A 113 6.65 13.89 -3.32
C ASN A 113 5.63 13.82 -2.17
N LEU A 114 5.94 13.04 -1.16
CA LEU A 114 5.10 12.75 -0.01
C LEU A 114 5.87 13.05 1.27
N PHE A 115 5.15 13.44 2.34
CA PHE A 115 5.74 13.90 3.58
C PHE A 115 5.23 13.12 4.79
N ARG A 116 6.15 12.47 5.52
CA ARG A 116 5.82 11.74 6.77
C ARG A 116 6.82 12.07 7.85
N TYR A 117 6.36 12.51 9.00
CA TYR A 117 7.21 12.77 10.17
C TYR A 117 7.67 11.46 10.82
N GLU A 118 8.39 10.66 10.07
CA GLU A 118 8.97 9.41 10.56
C GLU A 118 10.36 9.64 11.20
N LYS A 119 10.78 8.67 12.04
CA LYS A 119 12.18 8.63 12.49
C LYS A 119 13.04 8.27 11.28
N PRO A 120 13.97 9.15 10.86
CA PRO A 120 14.82 8.88 9.71
C PRO A 120 15.68 7.63 9.92
N GLN A 121 15.71 6.75 8.92
CA GLN A 121 16.52 5.55 8.90
C GLN A 121 16.80 5.13 7.45
N ARG A 122 17.69 4.14 7.23
CA ARG A 122 17.98 3.65 5.88
C ARG A 122 16.67 3.28 5.15
N GLY A 123 16.44 3.89 3.98
CA GLY A 123 15.24 3.68 3.17
C GLY A 123 13.96 4.34 3.67
N ARG A 124 14.03 5.21 4.71
CA ARG A 124 12.90 6.03 5.18
C ARG A 124 13.35 7.45 5.46
N LEU A 125 12.88 8.36 4.64
CA LEU A 125 13.05 9.79 4.79
C LEU A 125 11.69 10.43 5.11
N ARG A 126 11.74 11.67 5.58
CA ARG A 126 10.54 12.48 5.83
C ARG A 126 9.91 13.04 4.57
N GLU A 127 10.70 13.17 3.51
CA GLU A 127 10.25 13.45 2.16
C GLU A 127 10.73 12.32 1.24
N HIS A 128 9.81 11.79 0.43
CA HIS A 128 10.11 10.75 -0.53
C HIS A 128 9.19 10.86 -1.75
N TRP A 129 9.66 10.39 -2.89
CA TRP A 129 8.85 10.28 -4.11
C TRP A 129 8.32 8.87 -4.26
N GLN A 130 7.09 8.77 -4.74
CA GLN A 130 6.44 7.50 -4.97
C GLN A 130 5.73 7.50 -6.31
N LEU A 131 5.90 6.45 -7.11
CA LEU A 131 5.01 6.21 -8.24
C LEU A 131 3.68 5.68 -7.70
N ASN A 132 2.62 6.44 -7.91
CA ASN A 132 1.24 6.01 -7.69
C ASN A 132 0.60 5.64 -9.02
N VAL A 133 -0.06 4.50 -9.06
CA VAL A 133 -0.80 4.00 -10.23
C VAL A 133 -2.15 3.52 -9.76
N ASP A 134 -3.21 4.09 -10.29
CA ASP A 134 -4.57 3.80 -9.86
C ASP A 134 -5.47 3.49 -11.07
N MET A 135 -6.32 2.46 -10.93
CA MET A 135 -7.38 2.13 -11.89
C MET A 135 -8.73 2.28 -11.20
N PHE A 136 -9.62 3.05 -11.79
CA PHE A 136 -10.97 3.29 -11.28
C PHE A 136 -12.01 2.72 -12.24
N GLY A 137 -13.14 2.24 -11.68
CA GLY A 137 -14.31 1.82 -12.46
C GLY A 137 -14.21 0.42 -13.05
N SER A 138 -13.48 -0.50 -12.40
CA SER A 138 -13.45 -1.91 -12.78
C SER A 138 -13.44 -2.81 -11.54
N ASP A 139 -14.35 -3.78 -11.50
CA ASP A 139 -14.44 -4.85 -10.51
C ASP A 139 -13.85 -6.19 -11.01
N SER A 140 -13.30 -6.17 -12.21
CA SER A 140 -12.76 -7.36 -12.87
C SER A 140 -11.46 -7.84 -12.23
N PRO A 141 -11.22 -9.18 -12.10
CA PRO A 141 -9.93 -9.73 -11.71
C PRO A 141 -8.79 -9.37 -12.68
N TYR A 142 -9.10 -9.02 -13.94
CA TYR A 142 -8.12 -8.49 -14.89
C TYR A 142 -7.55 -7.14 -14.45
N ALA A 143 -8.33 -6.30 -13.76
CA ALA A 143 -7.83 -5.02 -13.23
C ALA A 143 -6.76 -5.22 -12.16
N ASP A 144 -6.98 -6.16 -11.24
CA ASP A 144 -6.00 -6.50 -10.21
C ASP A 144 -4.73 -7.13 -10.83
N ALA A 145 -4.93 -8.04 -11.78
CA ALA A 145 -3.81 -8.65 -12.50
C ALA A 145 -3.02 -7.61 -13.30
N GLU A 146 -3.67 -6.65 -13.96
CA GLU A 146 -3.03 -5.57 -14.72
C GLU A 146 -2.06 -4.76 -13.85
N VAL A 147 -2.49 -4.35 -12.66
CA VAL A 147 -1.64 -3.58 -11.75
C VAL A 147 -0.43 -4.38 -11.28
N ILE A 148 -0.58 -5.69 -11.02
CA ILE A 148 0.53 -6.56 -10.64
C ILE A 148 1.48 -6.80 -11.83
N MET A 149 0.95 -7.00 -13.03
CA MET A 149 1.76 -7.14 -14.26
C MET A 149 2.58 -5.87 -14.52
N LEU A 150 1.96 -4.70 -14.35
CA LEU A 150 2.64 -3.41 -14.47
C LEU A 150 3.76 -3.28 -13.43
N ALA A 151 3.52 -3.67 -12.18
CA ALA A 151 4.51 -3.68 -11.12
C ALA A 151 5.71 -4.60 -11.46
N ASN A 152 5.43 -5.79 -11.99
CA ASN A 152 6.43 -6.72 -12.48
C ASN A 152 7.24 -6.16 -13.67
N ASP A 153 6.60 -5.46 -14.60
CA ASP A 153 7.26 -4.84 -15.75
C ASP A 153 8.19 -3.69 -15.33
N ILE A 154 7.83 -2.95 -14.28
CA ILE A 154 8.73 -1.97 -13.67
C ILE A 154 10.02 -2.63 -13.19
N MET A 155 9.93 -3.75 -12.45
CA MET A 155 11.10 -4.48 -11.97
C MET A 155 11.96 -4.98 -13.13
N LYS A 156 11.35 -5.60 -14.13
CA LYS A 156 12.04 -6.06 -15.35
C LYS A 156 12.72 -4.91 -16.09
N LYS A 157 12.11 -3.73 -16.13
CA LYS A 157 12.66 -2.56 -16.82
C LYS A 157 13.91 -1.99 -16.14
N PHE A 158 14.02 -2.18 -14.82
CA PHE A 158 15.25 -1.93 -14.06
C PHE A 158 16.29 -3.04 -14.18
N GLY A 159 15.98 -4.13 -14.89
CA GLY A 159 16.91 -5.26 -15.13
C GLY A 159 16.79 -6.37 -14.10
N ALA A 160 15.80 -6.33 -13.19
CA ALA A 160 15.58 -7.41 -12.23
C ALA A 160 15.09 -8.69 -12.95
N LYS A 161 15.62 -9.84 -12.52
CA LYS A 161 15.20 -11.16 -12.97
C LYS A 161 14.09 -11.69 -12.06
N PRO A 162 13.31 -12.70 -12.50
CA PRO A 162 12.27 -13.30 -11.67
C PRO A 162 12.75 -13.82 -10.30
N ASP A 163 13.99 -14.27 -10.21
CA ASP A 163 14.58 -14.78 -8.96
C ASP A 163 15.08 -13.68 -8.01
N ASP A 164 15.17 -12.44 -8.47
CA ASP A 164 15.66 -11.31 -7.67
C ASP A 164 14.58 -10.75 -6.74
N TYR A 165 13.30 -11.07 -6.97
CA TYR A 165 12.19 -10.60 -6.17
C TYR A 165 11.01 -11.58 -6.13
N GLU A 166 10.21 -11.50 -5.07
CA GLU A 166 8.99 -12.28 -4.85
C GLU A 166 7.79 -11.34 -4.81
N ILE A 167 6.70 -11.71 -5.49
CA ILE A 167 5.41 -11.00 -5.44
C ILE A 167 4.51 -11.76 -4.48
N ARG A 168 4.30 -11.23 -3.29
CA ARG A 168 3.37 -11.79 -2.32
C ARG A 168 2.00 -11.20 -2.51
N ILE A 169 0.97 -12.05 -2.47
CA ILE A 169 -0.43 -11.66 -2.60
C ILE A 169 -1.26 -12.19 -1.44
N ASN A 170 -2.31 -11.46 -1.13
CA ASN A 170 -3.38 -11.88 -0.21
C ASN A 170 -4.69 -11.21 -0.64
N SER A 171 -5.80 -11.53 0.02
CA SER A 171 -7.08 -10.86 -0.15
C SER A 171 -7.76 -10.63 1.19
N ARG A 172 -8.08 -9.36 1.49
CA ARG A 172 -8.87 -9.03 2.70
C ARG A 172 -10.25 -9.68 2.67
N ALA A 173 -10.89 -9.72 1.51
CA ALA A 173 -12.18 -10.39 1.35
C ALA A 173 -12.07 -11.89 1.66
N LEU A 174 -10.97 -12.54 1.26
CA LEU A 174 -10.71 -13.95 1.58
C LEU A 174 -10.49 -14.16 3.08
N MET A 175 -9.67 -13.31 3.71
CA MET A 175 -9.41 -13.38 5.15
C MET A 175 -10.67 -13.11 5.98
N ASN A 176 -11.50 -12.15 5.57
CA ASN A 176 -12.79 -11.90 6.22
C ASN A 176 -13.75 -13.10 6.07
N ALA A 177 -13.73 -13.79 4.92
CA ALA A 177 -14.49 -15.02 4.75
C ALA A 177 -13.98 -16.16 5.67
N LEU A 178 -12.66 -16.23 5.90
CA LEU A 178 -12.06 -17.15 6.87
C LEU A 178 -12.53 -16.83 8.29
N TYR A 179 -12.44 -15.58 8.70
CA TYR A 179 -12.88 -15.15 10.04
C TYR A 179 -14.36 -15.48 10.27
N LYS A 180 -15.20 -15.18 9.27
CA LYS A 180 -16.64 -15.53 9.34
C LYS A 180 -16.86 -17.02 9.47
N LYS A 181 -16.09 -17.87 8.77
CA LYS A 181 -16.20 -19.33 8.83
C LYS A 181 -15.77 -19.89 10.20
N LEU A 182 -14.81 -19.21 10.85
CA LEU A 182 -14.36 -19.52 12.21
C LEU A 182 -15.24 -18.85 13.30
N GLU A 183 -16.39 -18.28 12.90
CA GLU A 183 -17.32 -17.58 13.79
C GLU A 183 -16.68 -16.42 14.59
N ILE A 184 -15.63 -15.82 14.03
CA ILE A 184 -14.96 -14.67 14.62
C ILE A 184 -15.78 -13.40 14.32
N PRO A 185 -16.11 -12.58 15.34
CA PRO A 185 -16.88 -11.35 15.15
C PRO A 185 -16.22 -10.36 14.18
N GLU A 186 -17.03 -9.71 13.34
CA GLU A 186 -16.55 -8.81 12.28
C GLU A 186 -15.76 -7.61 12.84
N ASP A 187 -16.17 -7.08 13.98
CA ASP A 187 -15.49 -5.98 14.68
C ASP A 187 -14.06 -6.35 15.12
N LYS A 188 -13.72 -7.63 15.22
CA LYS A 188 -12.39 -8.14 15.53
C LYS A 188 -11.47 -8.25 14.31
N SER A 189 -12.00 -8.21 13.08
CA SER A 189 -11.23 -8.45 11.86
C SER A 189 -10.01 -7.55 11.72
N LYS A 190 -10.13 -6.26 12.07
CA LYS A 190 -9.00 -5.31 12.01
C LYS A 190 -7.90 -5.63 12.99
N ILE A 191 -8.25 -5.92 14.25
CA ILE A 191 -7.27 -6.22 15.29
C ILE A 191 -6.55 -7.54 15.00
N ILE A 192 -7.30 -8.56 14.53
CA ILE A 192 -6.72 -9.85 14.15
C ILE A 192 -5.76 -9.70 12.99
N SER A 193 -6.12 -8.94 11.94
CA SER A 193 -5.23 -8.66 10.81
C SER A 193 -3.94 -7.99 11.26
N ARG A 194 -3.99 -7.04 12.21
CA ARG A 194 -2.79 -6.40 12.80
C ARG A 194 -1.94 -7.38 13.63
N ILE A 195 -2.57 -8.35 14.29
CA ILE A 195 -1.85 -9.42 15.01
C ILE A 195 -1.18 -10.35 14.00
N ILE A 196 -1.91 -10.78 12.97
CA ILE A 196 -1.41 -11.68 11.91
C ILE A 196 -0.19 -11.06 11.18
N ASP A 197 -0.20 -9.76 10.93
CA ASP A 197 0.96 -9.05 10.34
C ASP A 197 2.24 -9.19 11.18
N LYS A 198 2.12 -9.46 12.47
CA LYS A 198 3.24 -9.65 13.37
C LYS A 198 3.70 -11.11 13.50
N LYS A 199 3.03 -12.06 12.86
CA LYS A 199 3.28 -13.50 13.03
C LYS A 199 4.76 -13.85 12.92
N ASP A 200 5.41 -13.38 11.85
CA ASP A 200 6.82 -13.67 11.58
C ASP A 200 7.80 -12.67 12.24
N LYS A 201 7.28 -11.70 13.02
CA LYS A 201 8.05 -10.61 13.65
C LYS A 201 8.18 -10.74 15.16
N ILE A 202 7.38 -11.61 15.78
CA ILE A 202 7.35 -11.83 17.23
C ILE A 202 7.44 -13.33 17.55
N PRO A 203 7.82 -13.73 18.79
CA PRO A 203 7.83 -15.14 19.19
C PRO A 203 6.45 -15.81 19.02
N ALA A 204 6.44 -17.10 18.62
CA ALA A 204 5.21 -17.85 18.36
C ALA A 204 4.24 -17.87 19.57
N GLU A 205 4.78 -17.98 20.77
CA GLU A 205 3.96 -17.96 22.00
C GLU A 205 3.26 -16.61 22.20
N THR A 206 4.00 -15.51 22.03
CA THR A 206 3.44 -14.14 22.11
C THR A 206 2.36 -13.92 21.05
N PHE A 207 2.56 -14.48 19.85
CA PHE A 207 1.57 -14.42 18.77
C PHE A 207 0.31 -15.19 19.14
N LYS A 208 0.46 -16.42 19.66
CA LYS A 208 -0.64 -17.26 20.11
C LYS A 208 -1.45 -16.58 21.23
N GLU A 209 -0.78 -16.10 22.28
CA GLU A 209 -1.43 -15.38 23.40
C GLU A 209 -2.22 -14.16 22.91
N ALA A 210 -1.66 -13.40 21.96
CA ALA A 210 -2.32 -12.22 21.40
C ALA A 210 -3.59 -12.59 20.63
N LEU A 211 -3.61 -13.70 19.88
CA LEU A 211 -4.80 -14.20 19.20
C LEU A 211 -5.83 -14.77 20.17
N GLU A 212 -5.41 -15.60 21.13
CA GLU A 212 -6.30 -16.20 22.13
C GLU A 212 -7.07 -15.13 22.93
N LYS A 213 -6.41 -14.03 23.26
CA LYS A 213 -7.04 -12.89 23.93
C LYS A 213 -8.19 -12.28 23.13
N GLU A 214 -8.08 -12.25 21.81
CA GLU A 214 -9.07 -11.61 20.94
C GLU A 214 -10.17 -12.59 20.45
N VAL A 215 -9.81 -13.84 20.16
CA VAL A 215 -10.72 -14.81 19.51
C VAL A 215 -10.91 -16.11 20.30
N GLY A 216 -10.31 -16.24 21.47
CA GLY A 216 -10.47 -17.41 22.33
C GLY A 216 -10.09 -18.72 21.63
N ASN A 217 -10.98 -19.71 21.69
CA ASN A 217 -10.73 -21.06 21.15
C ASN A 217 -10.49 -21.10 19.63
N ALA A 218 -10.95 -20.09 18.88
CA ALA A 218 -10.72 -20.03 17.44
C ALA A 218 -9.23 -19.75 17.09
N ALA A 219 -8.40 -19.33 18.04
CA ALA A 219 -6.99 -19.00 17.82
C ALA A 219 -6.18 -20.21 17.32
N GLU A 220 -6.35 -21.39 17.95
CA GLU A 220 -5.60 -22.60 17.57
C GLU A 220 -5.93 -23.04 16.15
N GLU A 221 -7.22 -23.05 15.78
CA GLU A 221 -7.65 -23.41 14.43
C GLU A 221 -7.15 -22.38 13.40
N LEU A 222 -7.24 -21.09 13.70
CA LEU A 222 -6.73 -20.02 12.85
C LEU A 222 -5.22 -20.16 12.61
N ILE A 223 -4.42 -20.42 13.66
CA ILE A 223 -2.98 -20.66 13.56
C ILE A 223 -2.69 -21.87 12.67
N ALA A 224 -3.37 -22.99 12.88
CA ALA A 224 -3.17 -24.20 12.09
C ALA A 224 -3.45 -23.96 10.59
N ILE A 225 -4.49 -23.20 10.27
CA ILE A 225 -4.84 -22.84 8.90
C ILE A 225 -3.78 -21.92 8.29
N LEU A 226 -3.28 -20.92 9.02
CA LEU A 226 -2.24 -20.00 8.56
C LEU A 226 -0.88 -20.68 8.37
N ASP A 227 -0.60 -21.75 9.11
CA ASP A 227 0.64 -22.53 9.00
C ASP A 227 0.58 -23.57 7.88
N SER A 228 -0.60 -23.93 7.42
CA SER A 228 -0.79 -24.82 6.28
C SER A 228 -0.57 -24.05 4.97
N LYS A 229 0.17 -24.66 4.03
CA LYS A 229 0.46 -24.04 2.72
C LYS A 229 -0.81 -23.66 1.96
N ASP A 230 -1.81 -24.54 1.97
CA ASP A 230 -3.05 -24.39 1.19
C ASP A 230 -4.30 -24.29 2.08
N GLY A 231 -4.14 -24.25 3.40
CA GLY A 231 -5.25 -24.36 4.38
C GLY A 231 -6.36 -23.32 4.21
N VAL A 232 -6.00 -22.08 3.88
CA VAL A 232 -7.00 -21.02 3.61
C VAL A 232 -7.82 -21.36 2.36
N PHE A 233 -7.16 -21.80 1.28
CA PHE A 233 -7.83 -22.18 0.04
C PHE A 233 -8.64 -23.45 0.17
N GLU A 234 -8.12 -24.49 0.84
CA GLU A 234 -8.85 -25.74 1.10
C GLU A 234 -10.16 -25.47 1.85
N MET A 235 -10.09 -24.60 2.87
CA MET A 235 -11.27 -24.25 3.67
C MET A 235 -12.29 -23.41 2.89
N LEU A 236 -11.85 -22.55 1.97
CA LEU A 236 -12.68 -21.52 1.34
C LEU A 236 -12.89 -21.68 -0.17
N ALA A 237 -12.44 -22.79 -0.79
CA ALA A 237 -12.43 -23.00 -2.25
C ALA A 237 -13.75 -22.71 -2.97
N SER A 238 -14.90 -22.95 -2.31
CA SER A 238 -16.22 -22.72 -2.86
C SER A 238 -16.69 -21.26 -2.77
N THR A 239 -16.00 -20.41 -2.02
CA THR A 239 -16.40 -19.02 -1.76
C THR A 239 -16.07 -18.10 -2.93
N ALA A 240 -16.84 -17.03 -3.10
CA ALA A 240 -16.58 -16.04 -4.14
C ALA A 240 -15.20 -15.35 -3.99
N PRO A 241 -14.71 -14.97 -2.79
CA PRO A 241 -13.38 -14.42 -2.65
C PRO A 241 -12.24 -15.36 -3.06
N ALA A 242 -12.36 -16.67 -2.78
CA ALA A 242 -11.36 -17.64 -3.19
C ALA A 242 -11.34 -17.82 -4.72
N LYS A 243 -12.51 -17.93 -5.34
CA LYS A 243 -12.63 -18.02 -6.81
C LYS A 243 -12.06 -16.79 -7.50
N TYR A 244 -12.37 -15.60 -6.97
CA TYR A 244 -11.83 -14.35 -7.51
C TYR A 244 -10.30 -14.31 -7.45
N LEU A 245 -9.71 -14.64 -6.28
CA LEU A 245 -8.26 -14.65 -6.13
C LEU A 245 -7.61 -15.72 -7.01
N SER A 246 -8.23 -16.91 -7.14
CA SER A 246 -7.75 -17.95 -8.05
C SER A 246 -7.74 -17.49 -9.51
N GLU A 247 -8.76 -16.75 -9.94
CA GLU A 247 -8.81 -16.19 -11.29
C GLU A 247 -7.71 -15.16 -11.53
N VAL A 248 -7.42 -14.28 -10.55
CA VAL A 248 -6.28 -13.36 -10.63
C VAL A 248 -4.97 -14.11 -10.77
N VAL A 249 -4.76 -15.15 -9.96
CA VAL A 249 -3.54 -16.00 -10.02
C VAL A 249 -3.42 -16.65 -11.39
N ASP A 250 -4.49 -17.24 -11.90
CA ASP A 250 -4.52 -17.88 -13.23
C ASP A 250 -4.13 -16.90 -14.36
N ILE A 251 -4.61 -15.66 -14.30
CA ILE A 251 -4.27 -14.61 -15.28
C ILE A 251 -2.77 -14.28 -15.18
N LEU A 252 -2.24 -14.13 -13.98
CA LEU A 252 -0.84 -13.80 -13.76
C LEU A 252 0.09 -14.93 -14.22
N GLU A 253 -0.22 -16.18 -13.91
CA GLU A 253 0.54 -17.35 -14.35
C GLU A 253 0.53 -17.49 -15.87
N LYS A 254 -0.62 -17.32 -16.54
CA LYS A 254 -0.73 -17.29 -18.00
C LYS A 254 0.04 -16.14 -18.63
N SER A 255 0.26 -15.06 -17.88
CA SER A 255 1.10 -13.93 -18.28
C SER A 255 2.59 -14.12 -17.94
N SER A 256 2.99 -15.34 -17.60
CA SER A 256 4.38 -15.73 -17.29
C SER A 256 4.96 -15.04 -16.06
N ILE A 257 4.15 -14.74 -15.07
CA ILE A 257 4.58 -14.31 -13.73
C ILE A 257 4.67 -15.55 -12.86
N GLN A 258 5.90 -16.01 -12.59
CA GLN A 258 6.19 -17.27 -11.87
C GLN A 258 6.64 -17.06 -10.43
N ASN A 259 7.07 -15.85 -10.07
CA ASN A 259 7.54 -15.47 -8.74
C ASN A 259 6.42 -14.97 -7.83
N LEU A 260 5.22 -15.55 -8.00
CA LEU A 260 4.02 -15.24 -7.22
C LEU A 260 3.91 -16.18 -6.03
N LYS A 261 3.52 -15.63 -4.85
CA LYS A 261 3.30 -16.40 -3.64
C LYS A 261 2.08 -15.92 -2.89
N PHE A 262 1.13 -16.80 -2.63
CA PHE A 262 0.07 -16.52 -1.69
C PHE A 262 0.63 -16.48 -0.27
N THR A 263 0.33 -15.40 0.46
CA THR A 263 0.84 -15.16 1.82
C THR A 263 -0.31 -14.66 2.69
N PRO A 264 -1.01 -15.55 3.41
CA PRO A 264 -2.20 -15.17 4.19
C PRO A 264 -1.87 -14.20 5.34
N THR A 265 -0.61 -14.12 5.74
CA THR A 265 -0.13 -13.16 6.74
C THR A 265 0.19 -11.79 6.17
N LEU A 266 0.18 -11.62 4.83
CA LEU A 266 0.40 -10.34 4.21
C LEU A 266 -0.77 -9.41 4.52
N THR A 267 -0.51 -8.35 5.26
CA THR A 267 -1.44 -7.25 5.51
C THR A 267 -0.81 -5.93 5.11
N ARG A 268 -1.62 -5.01 4.60
CA ARG A 268 -1.17 -3.66 4.25
C ARG A 268 -1.60 -2.69 5.34
N GLY A 269 -0.74 -1.70 5.64
CA GLY A 269 -0.95 -0.74 6.72
C GLY A 269 -2.10 0.25 6.52
N PHE A 270 -2.79 0.25 5.39
CA PHE A 270 -3.92 1.16 5.12
C PHE A 270 -5.27 0.45 5.31
N ASP A 271 -6.16 1.07 6.07
CA ASP A 271 -7.46 0.49 6.43
C ASP A 271 -8.49 0.48 5.29
N TYR A 272 -8.24 1.24 4.22
CA TYR A 272 -9.15 1.36 3.09
C TYR A 272 -9.13 0.19 2.08
N TYR A 273 -8.17 -0.73 2.15
CA TYR A 273 -8.18 -1.89 1.26
C TYR A 273 -9.35 -2.83 1.56
N THR A 274 -10.03 -3.29 0.51
CA THR A 274 -11.23 -4.15 0.60
C THR A 274 -11.01 -5.53 0.02
N GLY A 275 -10.22 -5.63 -1.03
CA GLY A 275 -10.00 -6.84 -1.83
C GLY A 275 -8.56 -7.33 -1.78
N MET A 276 -8.03 -7.63 -2.96
CA MET A 276 -6.67 -8.11 -3.12
C MET A 276 -5.64 -7.07 -2.66
N VAL A 277 -4.56 -7.58 -2.07
CA VAL A 277 -3.36 -6.81 -1.70
C VAL A 277 -2.12 -7.54 -2.21
N PHE A 278 -1.08 -6.79 -2.58
CA PHE A 278 0.19 -7.36 -3.00
C PHE A 278 1.37 -6.52 -2.51
N GLU A 279 2.51 -7.17 -2.37
CA GLU A 279 3.80 -6.53 -2.10
C GLU A 279 4.93 -7.27 -2.81
N LEU A 280 5.90 -6.50 -3.30
CA LEU A 280 7.13 -7.03 -3.88
C LEU A 280 8.25 -6.99 -2.83
N PHE A 281 8.94 -8.10 -2.68
CA PHE A 281 10.06 -8.24 -1.75
C PHE A 281 11.33 -8.61 -2.53
N ASP A 282 12.45 -8.02 -2.14
CA ASP A 282 13.77 -8.47 -2.57
C ASP A 282 14.03 -9.86 -1.98
N THR A 283 14.54 -10.78 -2.79
CA THR A 283 14.95 -12.12 -2.30
C THR A 283 16.28 -12.10 -1.55
N ASN A 284 17.03 -11.00 -1.60
CA ASN A 284 18.23 -10.82 -0.80
C ASN A 284 17.87 -10.67 0.68
N SER A 285 18.40 -11.55 1.52
CA SER A 285 18.13 -11.61 2.96
C SER A 285 18.51 -10.33 3.73
N GLU A 286 19.34 -9.45 3.16
CA GLU A 286 19.68 -8.17 3.76
C GLU A 286 18.52 -7.15 3.70
N ASN A 287 17.52 -7.37 2.82
CA ASN A 287 16.39 -6.50 2.60
C ASN A 287 15.08 -7.18 3.04
N SER A 288 14.74 -7.06 4.32
CA SER A 288 13.52 -7.65 4.89
C SER A 288 12.23 -6.87 4.61
N ARG A 289 12.33 -5.68 3.98
CA ARG A 289 11.18 -4.80 3.73
C ARG A 289 10.66 -4.96 2.31
N SER A 290 9.34 -4.76 2.14
CA SER A 290 8.77 -4.66 0.80
C SER A 290 9.37 -3.46 0.05
N ILE A 291 9.63 -3.66 -1.24
CA ILE A 291 10.10 -2.60 -2.15
C ILE A 291 8.94 -1.63 -2.41
N PHE A 292 7.79 -2.15 -2.78
CA PHE A 292 6.52 -1.45 -2.95
C PHE A 292 5.36 -2.45 -3.02
N GLY A 293 4.14 -1.96 -3.06
CA GLY A 293 2.95 -2.79 -3.22
C GLY A 293 1.69 -1.95 -3.31
N GLY A 294 0.56 -2.60 -3.41
CA GLY A 294 -0.75 -1.99 -3.58
C GLY A 294 -1.89 -2.90 -3.15
N GLY A 295 -3.10 -2.52 -3.53
CA GLY A 295 -4.28 -3.33 -3.31
C GLY A 295 -5.56 -2.64 -3.76
N ARG A 296 -6.64 -3.39 -3.78
CA ARG A 296 -7.99 -2.95 -4.16
C ARG A 296 -8.68 -2.22 -3.00
N TYR A 297 -9.31 -1.08 -3.30
CA TYR A 297 -10.01 -0.21 -2.34
C TYR A 297 -11.35 0.30 -2.90
N ASP A 298 -12.32 -0.58 -3.04
CA ASP A 298 -13.59 -0.31 -3.73
C ASP A 298 -14.46 0.76 -3.06
N ASN A 299 -14.38 0.89 -1.73
CA ASN A 299 -15.32 1.73 -0.97
C ASN A 299 -14.79 3.15 -0.68
N LEU A 300 -13.51 3.44 -0.94
CA LEU A 300 -12.87 4.66 -0.46
C LEU A 300 -13.57 5.95 -0.90
N ILE A 301 -13.97 6.03 -2.18
CA ILE A 301 -14.65 7.22 -2.71
C ILE A 301 -16.00 7.42 -2.02
N ASN A 302 -16.80 6.36 -1.94
CA ASN A 302 -18.11 6.41 -1.27
C ASN A 302 -17.98 6.72 0.23
N ASP A 303 -16.99 6.15 0.88
CA ASP A 303 -16.74 6.34 2.30
C ASP A 303 -16.29 7.77 2.66
N LEU A 304 -15.62 8.46 1.72
CA LEU A 304 -15.12 9.81 1.94
C LEU A 304 -16.09 10.89 1.43
N PHE A 305 -16.83 10.61 0.35
CA PHE A 305 -17.57 11.65 -0.39
C PHE A 305 -19.05 11.34 -0.64
N GLY A 306 -19.52 10.14 -0.32
CA GLY A 306 -20.90 9.68 -0.45
C GLY A 306 -21.19 9.12 -1.83
#